data_be093e3300456b2230d63163ff4c14ce
#
_entry.id   be093e3300456b2230d63163ff4c14ce
#
_cell.length_a   1.000
_cell.length_b   1.000
_cell.length_c   1.000
_cell.angle_alpha   90.00
_cell.angle_beta   90.00
_cell.angle_gamma   90.00
#
_symmetry.space_group_name_H-M   'P 1'
#
loop_
_entity.id
_entity.type
_entity.pdbx_description
1 polymer ?
#
loop_
_entity_poly.entity_id
_entity_poly.type
_entity_poly.pdbx_seq_one_letter_code
_entity_poly.pdbx_strand_id
1 'polypeptide(L)'
;MLEDKVLNTIKRYEQIKSGDTIVVGVSGGPDSICLLNVLKNLQNELKINIVVAHINHMIRKEADSETEFVQDFCEQRDIKCFVKKADVLQIAKEKKLGTEEVGRKIRYDFFEEVKNLVGGNKIATAHNANDNAETVLMNFLRGSGSTGLKGIEPIRDNKLIRPIIECTRQEIEQYCNEKGLNPKYDKTNQENIYTRNKIRNMLIPYIQENFNPNICLLYTSPSPRDAHE
;
A
#
# COMPACT_ATOMS: atom_id res chain seq x y z
N MET A 1 12.39 15.71 2.00
CA MET A 1 12.39 14.36 2.64
C MET A 1 11.15 13.57 2.19
N LEU A 2 11.09 12.26 2.40
CA LEU A 2 9.91 11.45 1.98
C LEU A 2 8.63 11.91 2.71
N GLU A 3 8.73 12.27 3.97
CA GLU A 3 7.61 12.77 4.78
C GLU A 3 6.96 14.03 4.16
N ASP A 4 7.75 14.99 3.67
CA ASP A 4 7.24 16.19 2.99
C ASP A 4 6.49 15.83 1.70
N LYS A 5 7.02 14.86 0.94
CA LYS A 5 6.38 14.35 -0.29
C LYS A 5 5.02 13.73 0.03
N VAL A 6 4.95 12.92 1.09
CA VAL A 6 3.70 12.31 1.55
C VAL A 6 2.72 13.37 2.05
N LEU A 7 3.18 14.35 2.82
CA LEU A 7 2.35 15.46 3.30
C LEU A 7 1.77 16.26 2.13
N ASN A 8 2.59 16.53 1.10
CA ASN A 8 2.13 17.22 -0.12
C ASN A 8 1.10 16.37 -0.89
N THR A 9 1.29 15.05 -0.99
CA THR A 9 0.32 14.12 -1.59
C THR A 9 -1.00 14.14 -0.82
N ILE A 10 -0.96 14.09 0.52
CA ILE A 10 -2.14 14.17 1.38
C ILE A 10 -2.90 15.47 1.14
N LYS A 11 -2.19 16.61 1.08
CA LYS A 11 -2.78 17.94 0.86
C LYS A 11 -3.35 18.08 -0.56
N ARG A 12 -2.60 17.68 -1.58
CA ARG A 12 -3.01 17.75 -2.99
C ARG A 12 -4.31 17.03 -3.27
N TYR A 13 -4.46 15.83 -2.71
CA TYR A 13 -5.64 14.99 -2.93
C TYR A 13 -6.67 15.08 -1.79
N GLU A 14 -6.49 15.98 -0.84
CA GLU A 14 -7.40 16.15 0.32
C GLU A 14 -7.71 14.82 1.02
N GLN A 15 -6.69 13.95 1.15
CA GLN A 15 -6.88 12.58 1.65
C GLN A 15 -7.28 12.53 3.12
N ILE A 16 -6.79 13.46 3.93
CA ILE A 16 -6.89 13.48 5.39
C ILE A 16 -7.38 14.85 5.86
N LYS A 17 -8.29 14.84 6.83
CA LYS A 17 -8.76 16.03 7.55
C LYS A 17 -8.39 15.96 9.02
N SER A 18 -8.26 17.11 9.66
CA SER A 18 -8.05 17.18 11.12
C SER A 18 -9.21 16.47 11.85
N GLY A 19 -8.87 15.64 12.83
CA GLY A 19 -9.83 14.81 13.57
C GLY A 19 -10.11 13.45 12.97
N ASP A 20 -9.56 13.13 11.79
CA ASP A 20 -9.74 11.80 11.19
C ASP A 20 -9.14 10.70 12.07
N THR A 21 -9.83 9.56 12.14
CA THR A 21 -9.31 8.31 12.69
C THR A 21 -9.07 7.33 11.54
N ILE A 22 -7.80 6.97 11.35
CA ILE A 22 -7.32 6.24 10.18
C ILE A 22 -6.95 4.80 10.57
N VAL A 23 -7.55 3.84 9.90
CA VAL A 23 -7.12 2.43 9.97
C VAL A 23 -6.05 2.20 8.92
N VAL A 24 -4.83 1.91 9.34
CA VAL A 24 -3.70 1.61 8.47
C VAL A 24 -3.59 0.11 8.28
N GLY A 25 -3.72 -0.35 7.03
CA GLY A 25 -3.47 -1.75 6.67
C GLY A 25 -1.97 -2.03 6.62
N VAL A 26 -1.46 -2.87 7.53
CA VAL A 26 -0.02 -3.17 7.66
C VAL A 26 0.24 -4.64 7.44
N SER A 27 1.11 -4.98 6.48
CA SER A 27 1.54 -6.35 6.18
C SER A 27 2.88 -6.72 6.82
N GLY A 28 3.65 -5.74 7.32
CA GLY A 28 5.02 -5.94 7.81
C GLY A 28 6.10 -5.68 6.76
N GLY A 29 5.72 -5.58 5.48
CA GLY A 29 6.63 -5.23 4.38
C GLY A 29 7.00 -3.75 4.34
N PRO A 30 8.04 -3.38 3.54
CA PRO A 30 8.62 -2.03 3.52
C PRO A 30 7.59 -0.93 3.26
N ASP A 31 6.71 -1.11 2.27
CA ASP A 31 5.71 -0.10 1.91
C ASP A 31 4.77 0.20 3.08
N SER A 32 4.26 -0.84 3.75
CA SER A 32 3.30 -0.70 4.84
C SER A 32 3.93 -0.15 6.13
N ILE A 33 5.16 -0.54 6.43
CA ILE A 33 5.93 -0.03 7.58
C ILE A 33 6.35 1.42 7.35
N CYS A 34 6.77 1.77 6.13
CA CYS A 34 7.03 3.15 5.74
C CYS A 34 5.78 4.02 5.92
N LEU A 35 4.64 3.61 5.35
CA LEU A 35 3.38 4.34 5.48
C LEU A 35 3.01 4.57 6.95
N LEU A 36 3.07 3.53 7.78
CA LEU A 36 2.73 3.61 9.20
C LEU A 36 3.66 4.59 9.93
N ASN A 37 4.97 4.49 9.70
CA ASN A 37 5.94 5.35 10.36
C ASN A 37 5.78 6.82 9.93
N VAL A 38 5.57 7.10 8.64
CA VAL A 38 5.32 8.46 8.15
C VAL A 38 4.05 9.04 8.74
N LEU A 39 2.94 8.31 8.73
CA LEU A 39 1.69 8.79 9.33
C LEU A 39 1.83 9.04 10.83
N LYS A 40 2.58 8.19 11.56
CA LYS A 40 2.86 8.38 12.99
C LYS A 40 3.66 9.66 13.23
N ASN A 41 4.69 9.94 12.43
CA ASN A 41 5.48 11.16 12.55
C ASN A 41 4.66 12.42 12.23
N LEU A 42 3.74 12.34 11.27
CA LEU A 42 2.85 13.44 10.88
C LEU A 42 1.58 13.54 11.76
N GLN A 43 1.37 12.61 12.69
CA GLN A 43 0.14 12.49 13.48
C GLN A 43 -0.27 13.79 14.17
N ASN A 44 0.68 14.46 14.81
CA ASN A 44 0.42 15.70 15.54
C ASN A 44 0.15 16.88 14.60
N GLU A 45 0.90 16.99 13.50
CA GLU A 45 0.70 18.04 12.49
C GLU A 45 -0.67 17.91 11.83
N LEU A 46 -1.05 16.71 11.44
CA LEU A 46 -2.33 16.41 10.80
C LEU A 46 -3.50 16.34 11.79
N LYS A 47 -3.23 16.27 13.11
CA LYS A 47 -4.21 16.10 14.18
C LYS A 47 -5.12 14.89 13.96
N ILE A 48 -4.53 13.72 13.74
CA ILE A 48 -5.22 12.47 13.41
C ILE A 48 -5.02 11.41 14.49
N ASN A 49 -5.92 10.40 14.51
CA ASN A 49 -5.74 9.17 15.26
C ASN A 49 -5.38 8.04 14.31
N ILE A 50 -4.49 7.14 14.75
CA ILE A 50 -4.03 6.01 13.94
C ILE A 50 -4.26 4.72 14.71
N VAL A 51 -4.82 3.74 14.02
CA VAL A 51 -4.89 2.35 14.45
C VAL A 51 -4.42 1.43 13.33
N VAL A 52 -3.86 0.29 13.67
CA VAL A 52 -3.36 -0.69 12.71
C VAL A 52 -4.31 -1.87 12.59
N ALA A 53 -4.51 -2.33 11.35
CA ALA A 53 -5.15 -3.61 11.05
C ALA A 53 -4.15 -4.50 10.29
N HIS A 54 -3.77 -5.61 10.92
CA HIS A 54 -2.87 -6.62 10.37
C HIS A 54 -3.61 -7.94 10.15
N ILE A 55 -3.38 -8.58 8.99
CA ILE A 55 -3.94 -9.90 8.70
C ILE A 55 -2.81 -10.90 8.50
N ASN A 56 -2.85 -11.94 9.31
CA ASN A 56 -2.08 -13.15 9.09
C ASN A 56 -2.90 -14.10 8.19
N HIS A 57 -2.46 -14.23 6.95
CA HIS A 57 -3.14 -15.07 5.94
C HIS A 57 -2.90 -16.57 6.12
N MET A 58 -2.05 -16.98 7.08
CA MET A 58 -1.69 -18.37 7.38
C MET A 58 -1.15 -19.17 6.16
N ILE A 59 -0.63 -18.48 5.15
CA ILE A 59 -0.13 -19.12 3.91
C ILE A 59 1.28 -19.67 4.12
N ARG A 60 2.09 -18.99 4.95
CA ARG A 60 3.51 -19.26 5.14
C ARG A 60 3.84 -19.51 6.61
N LYS A 61 4.92 -20.25 6.86
CA LYS A 61 5.42 -20.50 8.23
C LYS A 61 5.88 -19.22 8.91
N GLU A 62 6.37 -18.25 8.15
CA GLU A 62 6.86 -16.96 8.61
C GLU A 62 5.74 -15.98 9.00
N ALA A 63 4.47 -16.27 8.68
CA ALA A 63 3.34 -15.37 8.91
C ALA A 63 3.12 -15.03 10.39
N ASP A 64 3.43 -15.94 11.32
CA ASP A 64 3.36 -15.64 12.75
C ASP A 64 4.48 -14.69 13.18
N SER A 65 5.71 -14.87 12.69
CA SER A 65 6.83 -13.95 12.98
C SER A 65 6.64 -12.57 12.35
N GLU A 66 5.94 -12.48 11.21
CA GLU A 66 5.54 -11.20 10.61
C GLU A 66 4.49 -10.50 11.50
N THR A 67 3.56 -11.27 12.07
CA THR A 67 2.54 -10.76 12.99
C THR A 67 3.17 -10.21 14.27
N GLU A 68 4.08 -10.96 14.89
CA GLU A 68 4.85 -10.54 16.07
C GLU A 68 5.61 -9.24 15.77
N PHE A 69 6.33 -9.18 14.65
CA PHE A 69 7.04 -7.97 14.24
C PHE A 69 6.11 -6.74 14.13
N VAL A 70 4.92 -6.89 13.53
CA VAL A 70 3.96 -5.77 13.40
C VAL A 70 3.41 -5.36 14.77
N GLN A 71 3.13 -6.31 15.66
CA GLN A 71 2.65 -6.03 17.01
C GLN A 71 3.71 -5.27 17.83
N ASP A 72 4.96 -5.75 17.83
CA ASP A 72 6.09 -5.11 18.51
C ASP A 72 6.35 -3.71 17.96
N PHE A 73 6.28 -3.55 16.62
CA PHE A 73 6.45 -2.25 15.98
C PHE A 73 5.39 -1.23 16.43
N CYS A 74 4.15 -1.70 16.58
CA CYS A 74 3.03 -0.88 17.06
C CYS A 74 3.16 -0.55 18.54
N GLU A 75 3.51 -1.53 19.38
CA GLU A 75 3.69 -1.37 20.83
C GLU A 75 4.76 -0.33 21.14
N GLN A 76 5.93 -0.42 20.50
CA GLN A 76 7.03 0.54 20.67
C GLN A 76 6.64 1.99 20.32
N ARG A 77 5.54 2.19 19.57
CA ARG A 77 5.07 3.50 19.09
C ARG A 77 3.74 3.93 19.68
N ASP A 78 3.24 3.19 20.67
CA ASP A 78 1.92 3.41 21.28
C ASP A 78 0.81 3.52 20.20
N ILE A 79 0.73 2.50 19.34
CA ILE A 79 -0.30 2.39 18.30
C ILE A 79 -1.13 1.13 18.55
N LYS A 80 -2.45 1.29 18.65
CA LYS A 80 -3.36 0.14 18.79
C LYS A 80 -3.35 -0.73 17.54
N CYS A 81 -3.05 -2.02 17.70
CA CYS A 81 -2.97 -3.00 16.64
C CYS A 81 -4.08 -4.05 16.77
N PHE A 82 -4.86 -4.23 15.70
CA PHE A 82 -5.85 -5.29 15.57
C PHE A 82 -5.30 -6.36 14.63
N VAL A 83 -5.36 -7.61 15.05
CA VAL A 83 -4.85 -8.76 14.29
C VAL A 83 -5.99 -9.72 13.99
N LYS A 84 -6.04 -10.21 12.74
CA LYS A 84 -6.94 -11.28 12.30
C LYS A 84 -6.13 -12.39 11.66
N LYS A 85 -6.35 -13.63 12.10
CA LYS A 85 -5.82 -14.82 11.41
C LYS A 85 -6.90 -15.39 10.50
N ALA A 86 -6.54 -15.74 9.26
CA ALA A 86 -7.47 -16.32 8.29
C ALA A 86 -6.73 -17.32 7.39
N ASP A 87 -7.20 -18.57 7.35
CA ASP A 87 -6.69 -19.56 6.41
C ASP A 87 -7.26 -19.29 5.00
N VAL A 88 -6.51 -18.45 4.27
CA VAL A 88 -6.91 -18.00 2.93
C VAL A 88 -6.92 -19.17 1.94
N LEU A 89 -6.03 -20.16 2.10
CA LEU A 89 -5.96 -21.32 1.20
C LEU A 89 -7.20 -22.21 1.35
N GLN A 90 -7.62 -22.49 2.59
CA GLN A 90 -8.82 -23.26 2.86
C GLN A 90 -10.07 -22.52 2.34
N ILE A 91 -10.22 -21.24 2.63
CA ILE A 91 -11.36 -20.43 2.20
C ILE A 91 -11.44 -20.32 0.68
N ALA A 92 -10.29 -20.17 -0.01
CA ALA A 92 -10.23 -20.12 -1.46
C ALA A 92 -10.70 -21.43 -2.10
N LYS A 93 -10.28 -22.57 -1.54
CA LYS A 93 -10.69 -23.91 -1.97
C LYS A 93 -12.19 -24.13 -1.78
N GLU A 94 -12.73 -23.78 -0.62
CA GLU A 94 -14.17 -23.91 -0.31
C GLU A 94 -15.05 -23.04 -1.23
N LYS A 95 -14.60 -21.81 -1.52
CA LYS A 95 -15.33 -20.86 -2.37
C LYS A 95 -15.08 -21.03 -3.86
N LYS A 96 -14.12 -21.87 -4.25
CA LYS A 96 -13.66 -22.04 -5.64
C LYS A 96 -13.22 -20.72 -6.29
N LEU A 97 -12.55 -19.88 -5.53
CA LEU A 97 -12.03 -18.58 -5.94
C LEU A 97 -10.51 -18.55 -5.92
N GLY A 98 -9.90 -17.57 -6.60
CA GLY A 98 -8.47 -17.36 -6.56
C GLY A 98 -7.99 -16.94 -5.15
N THR A 99 -6.85 -17.47 -4.71
CA THR A 99 -6.25 -17.14 -3.38
C THR A 99 -6.03 -15.64 -3.21
N GLU A 100 -5.58 -14.95 -4.25
CA GLU A 100 -5.36 -13.50 -4.23
C GLU A 100 -6.67 -12.72 -4.04
N GLU A 101 -7.72 -13.12 -4.74
CA GLU A 101 -9.06 -12.52 -4.64
C GLU A 101 -9.65 -12.69 -3.24
N VAL A 102 -9.57 -13.91 -2.69
CA VAL A 102 -10.04 -14.21 -1.34
C VAL A 102 -9.23 -13.44 -0.29
N GLY A 103 -7.90 -13.44 -0.39
CA GLY A 103 -7.04 -12.69 0.52
C GLY A 103 -7.32 -11.19 0.47
N ARG A 104 -7.56 -10.64 -0.73
CA ARG A 104 -7.94 -9.25 -0.90
C ARG A 104 -9.29 -8.94 -0.26
N LYS A 105 -10.30 -9.79 -0.47
CA LYS A 105 -11.63 -9.61 0.13
C LYS A 105 -11.56 -9.61 1.65
N ILE A 106 -10.92 -10.63 2.25
CA ILE A 106 -10.75 -10.75 3.71
C ILE A 106 -10.07 -9.50 4.28
N ARG A 107 -9.05 -8.99 3.58
CA ARG A 107 -8.31 -7.80 3.98
C ARG A 107 -9.22 -6.57 4.07
N TYR A 108 -9.97 -6.28 3.02
CA TYR A 108 -10.84 -5.11 3.02
C TYR A 108 -12.03 -5.24 3.97
N ASP A 109 -12.61 -6.45 4.08
CA ASP A 109 -13.67 -6.73 5.04
C ASP A 109 -13.19 -6.47 6.49
N PHE A 110 -11.96 -6.90 6.81
CA PHE A 110 -11.37 -6.67 8.13
C PHE A 110 -11.02 -5.20 8.38
N PHE A 111 -10.53 -4.49 7.39
CA PHE A 111 -10.27 -3.05 7.53
C PHE A 111 -11.56 -2.27 7.82
N GLU A 112 -12.66 -2.62 7.17
CA GLU A 112 -13.98 -2.03 7.44
C GLU A 112 -14.51 -2.42 8.83
N GLU A 113 -14.32 -3.68 9.26
CA GLU A 113 -14.65 -4.17 10.60
C GLU A 113 -13.93 -3.33 11.67
N VAL A 114 -12.62 -3.19 11.56
CA VAL A 114 -11.81 -2.39 12.51
C VAL A 114 -12.21 -0.92 12.46
N LYS A 115 -12.42 -0.35 11.26
CA LYS A 115 -12.85 1.04 11.11
C LYS A 115 -14.16 1.31 11.86
N ASN A 116 -15.13 0.43 11.72
CA ASN A 116 -16.41 0.56 12.42
C ASN A 116 -16.26 0.40 13.93
N LEU A 117 -15.42 -0.53 14.38
CA LEU A 117 -15.16 -0.79 15.80
C LEU A 117 -14.55 0.41 16.52
N VAL A 118 -13.67 1.17 15.84
CA VAL A 118 -12.98 2.33 16.44
C VAL A 118 -13.63 3.67 16.11
N GLY A 119 -14.78 3.67 15.42
CA GLY A 119 -15.42 4.90 14.94
C GLY A 119 -14.55 5.65 13.91
N GLY A 120 -13.70 4.91 13.17
CA GLY A 120 -12.83 5.47 12.15
C GLY A 120 -13.58 5.88 10.89
N ASN A 121 -12.97 6.75 10.10
CA ASN A 121 -13.56 7.27 8.87
C ASN A 121 -12.69 7.09 7.62
N LYS A 122 -11.42 6.72 7.79
CA LYS A 122 -10.49 6.46 6.69
C LYS A 122 -9.79 5.11 6.84
N ILE A 123 -9.43 4.51 5.70
CA ILE A 123 -8.57 3.33 5.60
C ILE A 123 -7.37 3.72 4.74
N ALA A 124 -6.15 3.57 5.25
CA ALA A 124 -4.94 3.83 4.50
C ALA A 124 -4.27 2.53 4.04
N THR A 125 -3.89 2.48 2.77
CA THR A 125 -3.15 1.36 2.18
C THR A 125 -1.86 1.83 1.51
N ALA A 126 -0.83 0.99 1.57
CA ALA A 126 0.52 1.33 1.16
C ALA A 126 0.80 1.08 -0.34
N HIS A 127 -0.16 1.44 -1.22
CA HIS A 127 0.12 1.44 -2.65
C HIS A 127 1.06 2.61 -3.00
N ASN A 128 2.07 2.31 -3.80
CA ASN A 128 3.13 3.25 -4.19
C ASN A 128 3.14 3.52 -5.71
N ALA A 129 4.06 4.35 -6.19
CA ALA A 129 4.15 4.72 -7.60
C ALA A 129 4.47 3.52 -8.52
N ASN A 130 5.28 2.57 -8.04
CA ASN A 130 5.57 1.35 -8.80
C ASN A 130 4.34 0.47 -8.93
N ASP A 131 3.53 0.31 -7.87
CA ASP A 131 2.26 -0.44 -7.94
C ASP A 131 1.29 0.18 -8.93
N ASN A 132 1.28 1.53 -9.01
CA ASN A 132 0.47 2.25 -9.99
C ASN A 132 0.92 1.95 -11.42
N ALA A 133 2.22 2.06 -11.71
CA ALA A 133 2.79 1.73 -13.01
C ALA A 133 2.53 0.26 -13.40
N GLU A 134 2.73 -0.68 -12.46
CA GLU A 134 2.42 -2.10 -12.66
C GLU A 134 0.95 -2.29 -13.06
N THR A 135 0.03 -1.60 -12.39
CA THR A 135 -1.41 -1.70 -12.64
C THR A 135 -1.79 -1.15 -14.02
N VAL A 136 -1.24 0.01 -14.39
CA VAL A 136 -1.48 0.62 -15.71
C VAL A 136 -0.96 -0.28 -16.83
N LEU A 137 0.30 -0.75 -16.72
CA LEU A 137 0.89 -1.66 -17.71
C LEU A 137 0.10 -2.97 -17.81
N MET A 138 -0.31 -3.54 -16.69
CA MET A 138 -1.10 -4.77 -16.67
C MET A 138 -2.46 -4.57 -17.37
N ASN A 139 -3.13 -3.46 -17.12
CA ASN A 139 -4.40 -3.12 -17.75
C ASN A 139 -4.22 -2.86 -19.26
N PHE A 140 -3.15 -2.17 -19.64
CA PHE A 140 -2.81 -1.95 -21.04
C PHE A 140 -2.59 -3.26 -21.79
N LEU A 141 -1.80 -4.18 -21.24
CA LEU A 141 -1.52 -5.49 -21.82
C LEU A 141 -2.76 -6.40 -21.91
N ARG A 142 -3.77 -6.16 -21.07
CA ARG A 142 -5.07 -6.85 -21.14
C ARG A 142 -6.06 -6.22 -22.11
N GLY A 143 -5.69 -5.14 -22.78
CA GLY A 143 -6.55 -4.44 -23.73
C GLY A 143 -7.65 -3.61 -23.07
N SER A 144 -7.42 -3.14 -21.83
CA SER A 144 -8.37 -2.26 -21.16
C SER A 144 -8.46 -0.91 -21.87
N GLY A 145 -9.67 -0.36 -22.03
CA GLY A 145 -9.90 0.99 -22.54
C GLY A 145 -9.36 2.09 -21.62
N SER A 146 -9.64 3.35 -21.95
CA SER A 146 -9.12 4.54 -21.25
C SER A 146 -9.37 4.53 -19.73
N THR A 147 -10.48 3.95 -19.28
CA THR A 147 -10.78 3.77 -17.84
C THR A 147 -9.76 2.88 -17.11
N GLY A 148 -9.26 1.84 -17.77
CA GLY A 148 -8.23 0.97 -17.18
C GLY A 148 -6.86 1.61 -17.09
N LEU A 149 -6.60 2.64 -17.89
CA LEU A 149 -5.34 3.39 -17.90
C LEU A 149 -5.25 4.44 -16.78
N LYS A 150 -6.33 4.72 -16.04
CA LYS A 150 -6.30 5.65 -14.89
C LYS A 150 -5.43 5.16 -13.73
N GLY A 151 -5.10 3.88 -13.70
CA GLY A 151 -4.27 3.29 -12.65
C GLY A 151 -4.97 3.22 -11.28
N ILE A 152 -4.19 3.43 -10.23
CA ILE A 152 -4.66 3.38 -8.84
C ILE A 152 -5.01 4.80 -8.38
N GLU A 153 -6.27 5.05 -8.08
CA GLU A 153 -6.73 6.35 -7.58
C GLU A 153 -6.13 6.66 -6.20
N PRO A 154 -5.66 7.89 -5.95
CA PRO A 154 -5.17 8.31 -4.63
C PRO A 154 -6.21 8.21 -3.53
N ILE A 155 -7.48 8.43 -3.87
CA ILE A 155 -8.66 8.26 -2.99
C ILE A 155 -9.70 7.43 -3.73
N ARG A 156 -10.37 6.52 -3.01
CA ARG A 156 -11.55 5.83 -3.50
C ARG A 156 -12.67 5.92 -2.48
N ASP A 157 -13.88 6.26 -2.96
CA ASP A 157 -15.13 6.36 -2.17
C ASP A 157 -14.99 7.30 -0.94
N ASN A 158 -14.12 8.29 -1.03
CA ASN A 158 -13.77 9.21 0.06
C ASN A 158 -13.35 8.52 1.39
N LYS A 159 -13.02 7.24 1.35
CA LYS A 159 -12.70 6.40 2.51
C LYS A 159 -11.32 5.75 2.43
N LEU A 160 -11.00 5.18 1.27
CA LEU A 160 -9.74 4.47 1.06
C LEU A 160 -8.71 5.44 0.49
N ILE A 161 -7.65 5.70 1.25
CA ILE A 161 -6.58 6.64 0.89
C ILE A 161 -5.26 5.94 0.65
N ARG A 162 -4.38 6.57 -0.13
CA ARG A 162 -3.06 6.04 -0.49
C ARG A 162 -2.00 7.13 -0.38
N PRO A 163 -1.58 7.45 0.86
CA PRO A 163 -0.69 8.59 1.11
C PRO A 163 0.67 8.51 0.42
N ILE A 164 1.18 7.29 0.17
CA ILE A 164 2.48 7.06 -0.48
C ILE A 164 2.37 6.73 -1.98
N ILE A 165 1.22 7.04 -2.62
CA ILE A 165 0.98 6.68 -4.04
C ILE A 165 1.99 7.34 -5.00
N GLU A 166 2.55 8.48 -4.65
CA GLU A 166 3.56 9.19 -5.43
C GLU A 166 5.01 8.80 -5.08
N CYS A 167 5.22 8.02 -4.00
CA CYS A 167 6.53 7.57 -3.60
C CYS A 167 6.97 6.34 -4.42
N THR A 168 8.22 6.33 -4.88
CA THR A 168 8.81 5.16 -5.52
C THR A 168 9.24 4.12 -4.49
N ARG A 169 9.36 2.86 -4.91
CA ARG A 169 9.88 1.78 -4.06
C ARG A 169 11.28 2.11 -3.54
N GLN A 170 12.13 2.69 -4.37
CA GLN A 170 13.48 3.08 -3.98
C GLN A 170 13.48 4.12 -2.86
N GLU A 171 12.64 5.16 -2.95
CA GLU A 171 12.49 6.16 -1.90
C GLU A 171 11.98 5.54 -0.59
N ILE A 172 11.05 4.58 -0.67
CA ILE A 172 10.50 3.86 0.49
C ILE A 172 11.57 3.00 1.16
N GLU A 173 12.32 2.22 0.39
CA GLU A 173 13.40 1.37 0.91
C GLU A 173 14.52 2.21 1.53
N GLN A 174 14.91 3.30 0.89
CA GLN A 174 15.87 4.25 1.43
C GLN A 174 15.38 4.83 2.76
N TYR A 175 14.13 5.27 2.83
CA TYR A 175 13.52 5.79 4.07
C TYR A 175 13.52 4.75 5.19
N CYS A 176 13.14 3.50 4.89
CA CYS A 176 13.16 2.42 5.88
C CYS A 176 14.57 2.17 6.43
N ASN A 177 15.58 2.20 5.56
CA ASN A 177 16.98 2.04 5.94
C ASN A 177 17.48 3.22 6.80
N GLU A 178 17.23 4.46 6.37
CA GLU A 178 17.62 5.68 7.11
C GLU A 178 16.99 5.75 8.51
N LYS A 179 15.75 5.27 8.64
CA LYS A 179 15.02 5.25 9.92
C LYS A 179 15.23 3.96 10.74
N GLY A 180 15.97 2.98 10.24
CA GLY A 180 16.24 1.71 10.91
C GLY A 180 14.98 0.88 11.18
N LEU A 181 13.98 0.90 10.28
CA LEU A 181 12.67 0.29 10.52
C LEU A 181 12.65 -1.24 10.37
N ASN A 182 13.66 -1.83 9.71
CA ASN A 182 13.86 -3.27 9.54
C ASN A 182 12.61 -4.06 9.08
N PRO A 183 11.92 -3.66 8.00
CA PRO A 183 10.72 -4.35 7.53
C PRO A 183 11.05 -5.78 7.08
N LYS A 184 10.01 -6.64 7.05
CA LYS A 184 10.14 -8.01 6.55
C LYS A 184 10.04 -8.01 5.01
N TYR A 185 10.94 -8.76 4.36
CA TYR A 185 10.95 -8.90 2.91
C TYR A 185 10.38 -10.26 2.49
N ASP A 186 9.36 -10.22 1.63
CA ASP A 186 8.76 -11.42 1.05
C ASP A 186 9.61 -11.92 -0.11
N LYS A 187 10.24 -13.08 0.05
CA LYS A 187 11.07 -13.71 -0.98
C LYS A 187 10.29 -14.11 -2.24
N THR A 188 8.99 -14.37 -2.13
CA THR A 188 8.16 -14.76 -3.27
C THR A 188 7.93 -13.63 -4.27
N ASN A 189 8.19 -12.37 -3.89
CA ASN A 189 8.15 -11.23 -4.82
C ASN A 189 9.20 -11.32 -5.94
N GLN A 190 10.24 -12.15 -5.79
CA GLN A 190 11.26 -12.36 -6.82
C GLN A 190 10.87 -13.44 -7.84
N GLU A 191 9.82 -14.23 -7.59
CA GLU A 191 9.40 -15.29 -8.48
C GLU A 191 8.56 -14.73 -9.65
N ASN A 192 8.99 -14.99 -10.90
CA ASN A 192 8.31 -14.50 -12.11
C ASN A 192 7.14 -15.41 -12.56
N ILE A 193 6.41 -16.03 -11.63
CA ILE A 193 5.28 -16.90 -11.94
C ILE A 193 4.05 -16.06 -12.32
N TYR A 194 3.79 -14.99 -11.58
CA TYR A 194 2.63 -14.15 -11.79
C TYR A 194 2.92 -13.01 -12.78
N THR A 195 1.93 -12.64 -13.58
CA THR A 195 2.04 -11.56 -14.58
C THR A 195 2.52 -10.25 -13.94
N ARG A 196 2.04 -9.93 -12.74
CA ARG A 196 2.46 -8.71 -12.01
C ARG A 196 3.95 -8.74 -11.67
N ASN A 197 4.47 -9.88 -11.24
CA ASN A 197 5.89 -10.04 -10.95
C ASN A 197 6.76 -9.94 -12.23
N LYS A 198 6.28 -10.45 -13.36
CA LYS A 198 6.97 -10.28 -14.66
C LYS A 198 7.04 -8.81 -15.07
N ILE A 199 5.94 -8.06 -14.89
CA ILE A 199 5.94 -6.62 -15.16
C ILE A 199 6.93 -5.91 -14.25
N ARG A 200 6.92 -6.20 -12.95
CA ARG A 200 7.79 -5.62 -11.92
C ARG A 200 9.26 -5.90 -12.16
N ASN A 201 9.59 -7.17 -12.39
CA ASN A 201 10.98 -7.64 -12.36
C ASN A 201 11.66 -7.61 -13.74
N MET A 202 10.87 -7.54 -14.83
CA MET A 202 11.41 -7.60 -16.19
C MET A 202 11.00 -6.39 -17.03
N LEU A 203 9.70 -6.10 -17.14
CA LEU A 203 9.21 -5.08 -18.07
C LEU A 203 9.53 -3.67 -17.60
N ILE A 204 9.24 -3.32 -16.34
CA ILE A 204 9.54 -2.00 -15.80
C ILE A 204 11.04 -1.69 -15.86
N PRO A 205 11.96 -2.56 -15.41
CA PRO A 205 13.39 -2.32 -15.54
C PRO A 205 13.83 -2.13 -17.00
N TYR A 206 13.30 -2.95 -17.91
CA TYR A 206 13.59 -2.81 -19.34
C TYR A 206 13.15 -1.44 -19.90
N ILE A 207 11.95 -0.98 -19.52
CA ILE A 207 11.47 0.34 -19.94
C ILE A 207 12.33 1.46 -19.31
N GLN A 208 12.71 1.32 -18.05
CA GLN A 208 13.53 2.31 -17.36
C GLN A 208 14.91 2.48 -18.02
N GLU A 209 15.52 1.38 -18.41
CA GLU A 209 16.85 1.38 -19.03
C GLU A 209 16.83 1.88 -20.48
N ASN A 210 15.82 1.49 -21.27
CA ASN A 210 15.85 1.66 -22.71
C ASN A 210 14.94 2.77 -23.25
N PHE A 211 13.96 3.25 -22.45
CA PHE A 211 12.94 4.21 -22.91
C PHE A 211 12.77 5.40 -21.96
N ASN A 212 12.38 5.16 -20.69
CA ASN A 212 12.07 6.22 -19.75
C ASN A 212 12.38 5.82 -18.31
N PRO A 213 13.44 6.38 -17.69
CA PRO A 213 13.81 6.07 -16.31
C PRO A 213 12.73 6.45 -15.29
N ASN A 214 11.82 7.35 -15.65
CA ASN A 214 10.76 7.84 -14.76
C ASN A 214 9.39 7.18 -15.02
N ILE A 215 9.33 6.01 -15.68
CA ILE A 215 8.08 5.34 -16.02
C ILE A 215 7.11 5.18 -14.84
N CYS A 216 7.63 4.95 -13.63
CA CYS A 216 6.82 4.80 -12.42
C CYS A 216 6.16 6.12 -11.96
N LEU A 217 6.66 7.27 -12.40
CA LEU A 217 6.15 8.59 -12.00
C LEU A 217 5.20 9.21 -13.03
N LEU A 218 5.11 8.68 -14.25
CA LEU A 218 4.32 9.28 -15.33
C LEU A 218 2.83 9.39 -15.03
N TYR A 219 2.30 8.55 -14.17
CA TYR A 219 0.88 8.50 -13.81
C TYR A 219 0.56 9.11 -12.44
N THR A 220 1.57 9.65 -11.75
CA THR A 220 1.40 10.28 -10.44
C THR A 220 1.57 11.79 -10.51
N SER A 221 2.24 12.29 -11.54
CA SER A 221 2.38 13.74 -11.77
C SER A 221 1.33 14.21 -12.77
N PRO A 222 0.71 15.40 -12.59
CA PRO A 222 -0.11 16.00 -13.62
C PRO A 222 0.74 16.18 -14.88
N SER A 223 0.17 15.82 -16.03
CA SER A 223 0.83 16.04 -17.31
C SER A 223 1.16 17.53 -17.46
N PRO A 224 2.33 17.91 -18.03
CA PRO A 224 2.58 19.30 -18.39
C PRO A 224 1.48 19.92 -19.27
N ARG A 225 0.66 19.08 -19.94
CA ARG A 225 -0.49 19.51 -20.72
C ARG A 225 -1.71 19.84 -19.85
N ASP A 226 -1.85 19.22 -18.68
CA ASP A 226 -2.95 19.49 -17.74
C ASP A 226 -2.74 20.81 -16.96
N ALA A 227 -1.52 21.37 -16.99
CA ALA A 227 -1.17 22.63 -16.36
C ALA A 227 -1.57 23.87 -17.18
N HIS A 228 -2.12 23.68 -18.40
CA HIS A 228 -2.52 24.75 -19.32
C HIS A 228 -4.04 24.84 -19.56
N GLU A 229 -4.82 24.02 -18.88
CA GLU A 229 -6.30 24.13 -18.83
C GLU A 229 -6.76 24.64 -17.46
#